data_9b8465a190bc5d25db0ae869077e04c6
#
_entry.id   9b8465a190bc5d25db0ae869077e04c6
#
_cell.length_a   1.000
_cell.length_b   1.000
_cell.length_c   1.000
_cell.angle_alpha   90.00
_cell.angle_beta   90.00
_cell.angle_gamma   90.00
#
_symmetry.space_group_name_H-M   'P 1'
#
loop_
_entity.id
_entity.type
_entity.pdbx_description
1 polymer ?
#
loop_
_entity_poly.entity_id
_entity_poly.type
_entity_poly.pdbx_seq_one_letter_code
_entity_poly.pdbx_strand_id
1 'polypeptide(L)'
;PDELAEGRRHKDATTTAQILSDVAAAISWVQRKCPAAEITVVGFCFGGHAALLAATLPEVSCAFDFYGAGVSRMRPGGGAPSLDLLPQVRGKLVCLCGTADPLIPFEERAAIRAALHAQDPAADRLRYQELEGADHGFMCEARSSFDAAASRQGWSLLLEGVRG
;
A
#
# COMPACT_ATOMS: atom_id res chain seq x y z
N PRO A 1 -6.52 -4.49 -24.66
CA PRO A 1 -7.67 -5.08 -23.94
C PRO A 1 -7.30 -6.44 -23.32
N ASP A 2 -6.58 -7.26 -24.08
CA ASP A 2 -6.21 -8.60 -23.65
C ASP A 2 -5.20 -8.58 -22.49
N GLU A 3 -4.22 -7.69 -22.53
CA GLU A 3 -3.21 -7.51 -21.48
C GLU A 3 -3.82 -7.10 -20.14
N LEU A 4 -4.83 -6.23 -20.13
CA LEU A 4 -5.52 -5.83 -18.90
C LEU A 4 -6.33 -7.00 -18.31
N ALA A 5 -6.97 -7.79 -19.15
CA ALA A 5 -7.72 -8.98 -18.71
C ALA A 5 -6.78 -10.04 -18.16
N GLU A 6 -5.62 -10.23 -18.78
CA GLU A 6 -4.58 -11.12 -18.30
C GLU A 6 -4.00 -10.66 -16.96
N GLY A 7 -3.67 -9.38 -16.81
CA GLY A 7 -3.20 -8.82 -15.54
C GLY A 7 -4.22 -9.00 -14.41
N ARG A 8 -5.53 -8.84 -14.70
CA ARG A 8 -6.59 -9.11 -13.72
C ARG A 8 -6.64 -10.58 -13.30
N ARG A 9 -6.51 -11.53 -14.25
CA ARG A 9 -6.46 -12.97 -13.95
C ARG A 9 -5.28 -13.30 -13.04
N HIS A 10 -4.10 -12.75 -13.31
CA HIS A 10 -2.92 -12.95 -12.45
C HIS A 10 -3.14 -12.37 -11.06
N LYS A 11 -3.67 -11.15 -10.96
CA LYS A 11 -4.03 -10.54 -9.67
C LYS A 11 -5.01 -11.44 -8.89
N ASP A 12 -6.06 -11.93 -9.54
CA ASP A 12 -7.10 -12.73 -8.89
C ASP A 12 -6.59 -14.13 -8.47
N ALA A 13 -5.57 -14.65 -9.14
CA ALA A 13 -4.90 -15.90 -8.78
C ALA A 13 -3.81 -15.73 -7.71
N THR A 14 -3.41 -14.48 -7.39
CA THR A 14 -2.35 -14.20 -6.42
C THR A 14 -2.89 -14.30 -4.99
N THR A 15 -2.10 -14.92 -4.11
CA THR A 15 -2.45 -15.07 -2.69
C THR A 15 -1.54 -14.22 -1.79
N THR A 16 -2.02 -13.90 -0.59
CA THR A 16 -1.20 -13.23 0.44
C THR A 16 0.09 -13.98 0.73
N ALA A 17 0.03 -15.31 0.80
CA ALA A 17 1.23 -16.13 1.05
C ALA A 17 2.28 -15.98 -0.05
N GLN A 18 1.86 -15.93 -1.33
CA GLN A 18 2.76 -15.68 -2.46
C GLN A 18 3.37 -14.28 -2.39
N ILE A 19 2.54 -13.24 -2.17
CA ILE A 19 3.02 -11.86 -2.02
C ILE A 19 4.09 -11.77 -0.93
N LEU A 20 3.81 -12.30 0.25
CA LEU A 20 4.74 -12.22 1.38
C LEU A 20 6.02 -13.03 1.12
N SER A 21 5.91 -14.20 0.48
CA SER A 21 7.07 -15.02 0.11
C SER A 21 7.98 -14.30 -0.90
N ASP A 22 7.39 -13.69 -1.93
CA ASP A 22 8.15 -12.99 -2.97
C ASP A 22 8.82 -11.73 -2.42
N VAL A 23 8.11 -10.96 -1.59
CA VAL A 23 8.68 -9.79 -0.91
C VAL A 23 9.80 -10.20 0.05
N ALA A 24 9.62 -11.24 0.84
CA ALA A 24 10.67 -11.76 1.74
C ALA A 24 11.92 -12.23 0.98
N ALA A 25 11.74 -12.86 -0.19
CA ALA A 25 12.85 -13.25 -1.05
C ALA A 25 13.61 -12.02 -1.59
N ALA A 26 12.89 -10.98 -2.03
CA ALA A 26 13.48 -9.72 -2.46
C ALA A 26 14.23 -9.02 -1.32
N ILE A 27 13.64 -8.92 -0.13
CA ILE A 27 14.29 -8.38 1.08
C ILE A 27 15.59 -9.12 1.37
N SER A 28 15.54 -10.46 1.39
CA SER A 28 16.72 -11.30 1.64
C SER A 28 17.83 -11.03 0.61
N TRP A 29 17.46 -10.79 -0.66
CA TRP A 29 18.44 -10.44 -1.69
C TRP A 29 19.07 -9.07 -1.43
N VAL A 30 18.28 -8.05 -1.08
CA VAL A 30 18.78 -6.70 -0.74
C VAL A 30 19.71 -6.75 0.45
N GLN A 31 19.33 -7.43 1.53
CA GLN A 31 20.12 -7.53 2.76
C GLN A 31 21.46 -8.25 2.55
N ARG A 32 21.51 -9.23 1.63
CA ARG A 32 22.81 -9.85 1.25
C ARG A 32 23.74 -8.87 0.53
N LYS A 33 23.21 -7.87 -0.17
CA LYS A 33 23.99 -6.83 -0.87
C LYS A 33 24.32 -5.64 0.03
N CYS A 34 23.38 -5.30 0.90
CA CYS A 34 23.45 -4.14 1.80
C CYS A 34 22.94 -4.55 3.19
N PRO A 35 23.75 -5.22 4.04
CA PRO A 35 23.28 -5.78 5.32
C PRO A 35 22.69 -4.77 6.31
N ALA A 36 23.07 -3.49 6.20
CA ALA A 36 22.58 -2.41 7.06
C ALA A 36 21.41 -1.61 6.43
N ALA A 37 20.87 -2.06 5.28
CA ALA A 37 19.80 -1.33 4.61
C ALA A 37 18.49 -1.43 5.40
N GLU A 38 17.86 -0.29 5.65
CA GLU A 38 16.46 -0.23 6.04
C GLU A 38 15.57 -0.54 4.84
N ILE A 39 14.56 -1.38 5.06
CA ILE A 39 13.68 -1.84 3.98
C ILE A 39 12.43 -0.98 3.94
N THR A 40 12.27 -0.25 2.84
CA THR A 40 11.02 0.43 2.50
C THR A 40 10.34 -0.28 1.33
N VAL A 41 9.06 -0.61 1.49
CA VAL A 41 8.23 -1.20 0.43
C VAL A 41 7.25 -0.15 -0.08
N VAL A 42 7.18 0.01 -1.39
CA VAL A 42 6.27 0.95 -2.05
C VAL A 42 5.44 0.20 -3.06
N GLY A 43 4.14 0.43 -3.06
CA GLY A 43 3.23 -0.19 -4.00
C GLY A 43 2.13 0.74 -4.48
N PHE A 44 1.65 0.47 -5.71
CA PHE A 44 0.62 1.25 -6.39
C PHE A 44 -0.53 0.35 -6.81
N CYS A 45 -1.77 0.76 -6.62
CA CYS A 45 -2.96 -0.01 -6.93
C CYS A 45 -2.95 -1.38 -6.22
N PHE A 46 -3.01 -2.50 -6.93
CA PHE A 46 -2.83 -3.83 -6.32
C PHE A 46 -1.47 -3.96 -5.60
N GLY A 47 -0.43 -3.31 -6.12
CA GLY A 47 0.86 -3.21 -5.43
C GLY A 47 0.78 -2.43 -4.12
N GLY A 48 -0.11 -1.42 -4.00
CA GLY A 48 -0.39 -0.72 -2.74
C GLY A 48 -0.95 -1.66 -1.68
N HIS A 49 -1.97 -2.45 -2.06
CA HIS A 49 -2.50 -3.51 -1.19
C HIS A 49 -1.40 -4.53 -0.79
N ALA A 50 -0.53 -4.91 -1.74
CA ALA A 50 0.59 -5.79 -1.45
C ALA A 50 1.61 -5.15 -0.50
N ALA A 51 1.86 -3.84 -0.60
CA ALA A 51 2.74 -3.11 0.32
C ALA A 51 2.18 -3.07 1.75
N LEU A 52 0.86 -2.88 1.91
CA LEU A 52 0.20 -2.99 3.22
C LEU A 52 0.41 -4.39 3.81
N LEU A 53 0.24 -5.45 3.02
CA LEU A 53 0.51 -6.82 3.48
C LEU A 53 1.99 -7.00 3.85
N ALA A 54 2.90 -6.50 3.03
CA ALA A 54 4.34 -6.57 3.27
C ALA A 54 4.77 -5.83 4.55
N ALA A 55 4.03 -4.80 4.98
CA ALA A 55 4.28 -4.10 6.25
C ALA A 55 4.20 -5.03 7.48
N THR A 56 3.57 -6.21 7.35
CA THR A 56 3.53 -7.22 8.42
C THR A 56 4.85 -8.01 8.58
N LEU A 57 5.74 -7.95 7.59
CA LEU A 57 7.05 -8.58 7.66
C LEU A 57 7.95 -7.80 8.63
N PRO A 58 8.62 -8.49 9.57
CA PRO A 58 9.40 -7.82 10.61
C PRO A 58 10.62 -7.03 10.09
N GLU A 59 11.07 -7.33 8.88
CA GLU A 59 12.19 -6.67 8.21
C GLU A 59 11.79 -5.35 7.54
N VAL A 60 10.48 -5.08 7.37
CA VAL A 60 9.98 -3.86 6.73
C VAL A 60 9.93 -2.72 7.74
N SER A 61 10.78 -1.72 7.54
CA SER A 61 10.84 -0.52 8.36
C SER A 61 9.74 0.48 8.01
N CYS A 62 9.39 0.57 6.73
CA CYS A 62 8.36 1.47 6.23
C CYS A 62 7.64 0.87 5.01
N ALA A 63 6.34 1.08 4.91
CA ALA A 63 5.56 0.71 3.74
C ALA A 63 4.66 1.87 3.28
N PHE A 64 4.55 2.02 1.96
CA PHE A 64 3.67 3.00 1.32
C PHE A 64 2.63 2.28 0.46
N ASP A 65 1.39 2.37 0.85
CA ASP A 65 0.23 1.92 0.10
C ASP A 65 -0.38 3.10 -0.66
N PHE A 66 -0.03 3.23 -1.94
CA PHE A 66 -0.66 4.19 -2.84
C PHE A 66 -1.91 3.57 -3.47
N TYR A 67 -3.06 4.08 -3.08
CA TYR A 67 -4.39 3.71 -3.58
C TYR A 67 -4.63 2.19 -3.69
N GLY A 68 -4.22 1.43 -2.67
CA GLY A 68 -4.52 0.01 -2.55
C GLY A 68 -5.98 -0.22 -2.23
N ALA A 69 -6.73 -0.73 -3.22
CA ALA A 69 -8.16 -0.96 -3.06
C ALA A 69 -8.47 -2.32 -2.42
N GLY A 70 -9.60 -2.40 -1.72
CA GLY A 70 -10.15 -3.64 -1.20
C GLY A 70 -9.58 -4.09 0.14
N VAL A 71 -8.65 -3.36 0.74
CA VAL A 71 -7.96 -3.75 1.99
C VAL A 71 -8.91 -3.93 3.18
N SER A 72 -10.03 -3.21 3.18
CA SER A 72 -11.06 -3.29 4.23
C SER A 72 -12.08 -4.42 4.02
N ARG A 73 -12.12 -5.03 2.84
CA ARG A 73 -13.18 -5.97 2.45
C ARG A 73 -12.66 -7.36 2.10
N MET A 74 -11.41 -7.45 1.68
CA MET A 74 -10.85 -8.70 1.18
C MET A 74 -9.35 -8.83 1.47
N ARG A 75 -8.86 -10.02 1.24
CA ARG A 75 -7.44 -10.36 1.24
C ARG A 75 -7.13 -11.20 0.01
N PRO A 76 -6.05 -10.95 -0.74
CA PRO A 76 -5.61 -11.81 -1.82
C PRO A 76 -5.49 -13.28 -1.38
N GLY A 77 -6.17 -14.18 -2.09
CA GLY A 77 -6.24 -15.60 -1.73
C GLY A 77 -7.33 -15.95 -0.71
N GLY A 78 -8.14 -14.98 -0.26
CA GLY A 78 -9.26 -15.18 0.66
C GLY A 78 -8.92 -15.01 2.14
N GLY A 79 -9.95 -15.20 2.98
CA GLY A 79 -9.87 -15.00 4.43
C GLY A 79 -10.39 -13.64 4.89
N ALA A 80 -10.09 -13.26 6.14
CA ALA A 80 -10.47 -11.99 6.71
C ALA A 80 -9.80 -10.80 5.98
N PRO A 81 -10.37 -9.59 6.04
CA PRO A 81 -9.80 -8.40 5.40
C PRO A 81 -8.31 -8.16 5.76
N SER A 82 -7.58 -7.51 4.84
CA SER A 82 -6.15 -7.23 5.08
C SER A 82 -5.92 -6.28 6.24
N LEU A 83 -6.86 -5.36 6.53
CA LEU A 83 -6.78 -4.48 7.69
C LEU A 83 -6.72 -5.21 9.04
N ASP A 84 -7.23 -6.45 9.11
CA ASP A 84 -7.15 -7.27 10.35
C ASP A 84 -5.70 -7.70 10.67
N LEU A 85 -4.78 -7.49 9.75
CA LEU A 85 -3.36 -7.76 9.96
C LEU A 85 -2.59 -6.55 10.53
N LEU A 86 -3.20 -5.36 10.64
CA LEU A 86 -2.54 -4.16 11.18
C LEU A 86 -1.84 -4.36 12.54
N PRO A 87 -2.36 -5.19 13.48
CA PRO A 87 -1.64 -5.48 14.72
C PRO A 87 -0.26 -6.13 14.53
N GLN A 88 0.01 -6.72 13.36
CA GLN A 88 1.30 -7.34 13.04
C GLN A 88 2.32 -6.33 12.48
N VAL A 89 1.87 -5.13 12.07
CA VAL A 89 2.75 -4.08 11.52
C VAL A 89 3.59 -3.50 12.65
N ARG A 90 4.91 -3.64 12.54
CA ARG A 90 5.88 -3.13 13.53
C ARG A 90 6.53 -1.82 13.09
N GLY A 91 6.75 -1.67 11.79
CA GLY A 91 7.31 -0.48 11.17
C GLY A 91 6.28 0.62 10.92
N LYS A 92 6.63 1.55 10.05
CA LYS A 92 5.73 2.61 9.58
C LYS A 92 4.88 2.09 8.42
N LEU A 93 3.61 2.52 8.35
CA LEU A 93 2.73 2.31 7.21
C LEU A 93 2.03 3.62 6.87
N VAL A 94 2.08 4.02 5.62
CA VAL A 94 1.38 5.19 5.10
C VAL A 94 0.42 4.76 4.01
N CYS A 95 -0.88 4.92 4.24
CA CYS A 95 -1.92 4.68 3.23
C CYS A 95 -2.36 6.01 2.61
N LEU A 96 -2.22 6.13 1.30
CA LEU A 96 -2.59 7.33 0.53
C LEU A 96 -3.75 7.00 -0.40
N CYS A 97 -4.87 7.70 -0.23
CA CYS A 97 -6.08 7.50 -1.03
C CYS A 97 -6.55 8.82 -1.65
N GLY A 98 -6.99 8.76 -2.91
CA GLY A 98 -7.65 9.89 -3.55
C GLY A 98 -9.13 9.97 -3.17
N THR A 99 -9.66 11.21 -2.99
CA THR A 99 -11.08 11.37 -2.62
C THR A 99 -12.03 11.11 -3.77
N ALA A 100 -11.57 11.20 -5.01
CA ALA A 100 -12.33 10.90 -6.23
C ALA A 100 -12.13 9.46 -6.76
N ASP A 101 -11.36 8.62 -6.05
CA ASP A 101 -11.07 7.23 -6.46
C ASP A 101 -12.32 6.35 -6.35
N PRO A 102 -12.91 5.87 -7.46
CA PRO A 102 -14.11 5.02 -7.44
C PRO A 102 -13.84 3.60 -6.92
N LEU A 103 -12.57 3.16 -6.89
CA LEU A 103 -12.18 1.85 -6.37
C LEU A 103 -12.02 1.84 -4.85
N ILE A 104 -11.86 3.04 -4.25
CA ILE A 104 -11.76 3.22 -2.80
C ILE A 104 -12.83 4.25 -2.37
N PRO A 105 -14.11 3.85 -2.35
CA PRO A 105 -15.21 4.75 -1.99
C PRO A 105 -15.09 5.25 -0.55
N PHE A 106 -15.90 6.26 -0.22
CA PHE A 106 -15.85 6.90 1.10
C PHE A 106 -15.88 5.93 2.27
N GLU A 107 -16.72 4.89 2.20
CA GLU A 107 -16.88 3.88 3.25
C GLU A 107 -15.58 3.08 3.46
N GLU A 108 -14.87 2.76 2.38
CA GLU A 108 -13.59 2.06 2.46
C GLU A 108 -12.50 2.99 3.00
N ARG A 109 -12.44 4.24 2.53
CA ARG A 109 -11.50 5.24 3.07
C ARG A 109 -11.72 5.47 4.56
N ALA A 110 -12.99 5.58 4.98
CA ALA A 110 -13.35 5.71 6.40
C ALA A 110 -12.93 4.50 7.22
N ALA A 111 -13.11 3.28 6.69
CA ALA A 111 -12.68 2.04 7.35
C ALA A 111 -11.16 1.96 7.49
N ILE A 112 -10.39 2.32 6.45
CA ILE A 112 -8.92 2.36 6.50
C ILE A 112 -8.46 3.33 7.58
N ARG A 113 -8.96 4.58 7.54
CA ARG A 113 -8.61 5.61 8.53
C ARG A 113 -8.94 5.17 9.96
N ALA A 114 -10.12 4.61 10.17
CA ALA A 114 -10.55 4.14 11.49
C ALA A 114 -9.68 2.98 12.00
N ALA A 115 -9.34 2.03 11.15
CA ALA A 115 -8.50 0.88 11.52
C ALA A 115 -7.07 1.31 11.89
N LEU A 116 -6.46 2.19 11.10
CA LEU A 116 -5.13 2.74 11.40
C LEU A 116 -5.14 3.52 12.71
N HIS A 117 -6.13 4.42 12.90
CA HIS A 117 -6.27 5.20 14.14
C HIS A 117 -6.53 4.31 15.36
N ALA A 118 -7.28 3.24 15.23
CA ALA A 118 -7.52 2.31 16.34
C ALA A 118 -6.24 1.59 16.80
N GLN A 119 -5.31 1.32 15.89
CA GLN A 119 -4.03 0.67 16.20
C GLN A 119 -2.94 1.67 16.61
N ASP A 120 -3.02 2.91 16.14
CA ASP A 120 -2.05 3.97 16.41
C ASP A 120 -2.75 5.35 16.50
N PRO A 121 -3.39 5.68 17.62
CA PRO A 121 -4.14 6.93 17.79
C PRO A 121 -3.29 8.20 17.63
N ALA A 122 -1.98 8.13 17.92
CA ALA A 122 -1.05 9.24 17.75
C ALA A 122 -0.59 9.42 16.27
N ALA A 123 -0.86 8.43 15.41
CA ALA A 123 -0.39 8.39 14.03
C ALA A 123 1.14 8.51 13.89
N ASP A 124 1.87 7.97 14.85
CA ASP A 124 3.34 8.00 14.85
C ASP A 124 3.91 7.04 13.81
N ARG A 125 3.27 5.89 13.62
CA ARG A 125 3.68 4.81 12.71
C ARG A 125 2.67 4.51 11.62
N LEU A 126 1.37 4.51 11.93
CA LEU A 126 0.30 4.14 11.00
C LEU A 126 -0.44 5.42 10.56
N ARG A 127 -0.14 5.89 9.35
CA ARG A 127 -0.63 7.17 8.85
C ARG A 127 -1.60 6.99 7.69
N TYR A 128 -2.65 7.77 7.70
CA TYR A 128 -3.61 7.87 6.62
C TYR A 128 -3.58 9.25 6.00
N GLN A 129 -3.49 9.32 4.67
CA GLN A 129 -3.48 10.57 3.92
C GLN A 129 -4.53 10.54 2.81
N GLU A 130 -5.47 11.47 2.85
CA GLU A 130 -6.36 11.76 1.71
C GLU A 130 -5.76 12.83 0.80
N LEU A 131 -5.92 12.62 -0.50
CA LEU A 131 -5.52 13.56 -1.54
C LEU A 131 -6.81 14.01 -2.25
N GLU A 132 -7.18 15.27 -1.99
CA GLU A 132 -8.44 15.84 -2.44
C GLU A 132 -8.53 15.88 -3.97
N GLY A 133 -9.64 15.40 -4.53
CA GLY A 133 -9.91 15.37 -5.97
C GLY A 133 -9.09 14.32 -6.75
N ALA A 134 -8.12 13.65 -6.15
CA ALA A 134 -7.31 12.66 -6.84
C ALA A 134 -8.11 11.38 -7.12
N ASP A 135 -7.98 10.87 -8.36
CA ASP A 135 -8.60 9.64 -8.83
C ASP A 135 -7.62 8.45 -8.73
N HIS A 136 -8.10 7.24 -9.01
CA HIS A 136 -7.27 6.03 -9.00
C HIS A 136 -6.11 6.12 -9.99
N GLY A 137 -4.88 5.92 -9.50
CA GLY A 137 -3.69 5.99 -10.36
C GLY A 137 -3.13 7.39 -10.55
N PHE A 138 -3.46 8.35 -9.67
CA PHE A 138 -2.97 9.73 -9.73
C PHE A 138 -1.44 9.89 -9.81
N MET A 139 -0.67 8.85 -9.48
CA MET A 139 0.80 8.84 -9.61
C MET A 139 1.29 8.48 -11.03
N CYS A 140 0.41 7.99 -11.91
CA CYS A 140 0.81 7.45 -13.21
C CYS A 140 0.63 8.50 -14.32
N GLU A 141 1.73 9.11 -14.77
CA GLU A 141 1.73 10.15 -15.83
C GLU A 141 1.14 9.69 -17.15
N ALA A 142 1.14 8.38 -17.44
CA ALA A 142 0.57 7.82 -18.68
C ALA A 142 -0.96 7.64 -18.61
N ARG A 143 -1.61 7.96 -17.50
CA ARG A 143 -3.06 7.82 -17.33
C ARG A 143 -3.77 9.18 -17.33
N SER A 144 -5.02 9.18 -17.81
CA SER A 144 -5.90 10.35 -17.73
C SER A 144 -6.24 10.78 -16.29
N SER A 145 -6.09 9.87 -15.33
CA SER A 145 -6.27 10.11 -13.90
C SER A 145 -5.03 10.70 -13.22
N PHE A 146 -3.95 10.96 -13.96
CA PHE A 146 -2.76 11.61 -13.40
C PHE A 146 -3.10 12.97 -12.82
N ASP A 147 -2.70 13.19 -11.58
CA ASP A 147 -2.81 14.49 -10.90
C ASP A 147 -1.43 14.94 -10.44
N ALA A 148 -0.92 16.00 -11.07
CA ALA A 148 0.42 16.50 -10.80
C ALA A 148 0.59 17.06 -9.37
N ALA A 149 -0.47 17.58 -8.75
CA ALA A 149 -0.41 18.10 -7.38
C ALA A 149 -0.42 16.94 -6.37
N ALA A 150 -1.34 15.99 -6.52
CA ALA A 150 -1.41 14.79 -5.71
C ALA A 150 -0.14 13.94 -5.85
N SER A 151 0.39 13.81 -7.08
CA SER A 151 1.64 13.09 -7.35
C SER A 151 2.82 13.73 -6.63
N ARG A 152 2.99 15.05 -6.70
CA ARG A 152 4.06 15.76 -5.96
C ARG A 152 3.95 15.55 -4.46
N GLN A 153 2.72 15.61 -3.90
CA GLN A 153 2.51 15.37 -2.49
C GLN A 153 2.83 13.92 -2.10
N GLY A 154 2.42 12.95 -2.91
CA GLY A 154 2.74 11.54 -2.72
C GLY A 154 4.25 11.28 -2.73
N TRP A 155 4.98 11.87 -3.69
CA TRP A 155 6.45 11.78 -3.74
C TRP A 155 7.11 12.46 -2.54
N SER A 156 6.61 13.62 -2.07
CA SER A 156 7.15 14.29 -0.88
C SER A 156 7.05 13.39 0.35
N LEU A 157 5.87 12.82 0.59
CA LEU A 157 5.62 11.92 1.72
C LEU A 157 6.51 10.67 1.67
N LEU A 158 6.68 10.09 0.47
CA LEU A 158 7.55 8.94 0.27
C LEU A 158 9.01 9.29 0.60
N LEU A 159 9.53 10.39 0.04
CA LEU A 159 10.91 10.82 0.26
C LEU A 159 11.18 11.21 1.72
N GLU A 160 10.22 11.80 2.41
CA GLU A 160 10.29 12.06 3.85
C GLU A 160 10.40 10.74 4.64
N GLY A 161 9.56 9.76 4.31
CA GLY A 161 9.56 8.47 5.01
C GLY A 161 10.80 7.61 4.75
N VAL A 162 11.46 7.79 3.60
CA VAL A 162 12.71 7.08 3.27
C VAL A 162 13.93 7.72 3.93
N ARG A 163 13.87 9.01 4.26
CA ARG A 163 14.98 9.75 4.89
C ARG A 163 15.01 9.63 6.43
N GLY A 164 13.95 9.03 7.02
CA GLY A 164 13.83 8.85 8.47
C GLY A 164 13.24 10.04 9.15
#